data_b75131a7f89fe59c1197bff24018f3a6
#
_entry.id   b75131a7f89fe59c1197bff24018f3a6
#
_cell.length_a   1.000
_cell.length_b   1.000
_cell.length_c   1.000
_cell.angle_alpha   90.00
_cell.angle_beta   90.00
_cell.angle_gamma   90.00
#
_symmetry.space_group_name_H-M   'P 1'
#
loop_
_entity.id
_entity.type
_entity.pdbx_description
1 polymer ?
#
loop_
_entity_poly.entity_id
_entity_poly.type
_entity_poly.pdbx_seq_one_letter_code
_entity_poly.pdbx_strand_id
1 'polypeptide(L)'
;MIKKVLVINGPNLNMLGKRPKEHYGSLTLDEINNLMIQNKGNLDLEFFQSNCEGKLVTEIQFAVNKFDAIIINPAAYTHTSVSIHDALEIFDGVKVEVHLSDVDNRDDFRKINFVRDVCDITFTGKKEGSYLDAINYLKNIK
;
A
#
# COMPACT_ATOMS: atom_id res chain seq x y z
N MET A 1 13.04 7.30 -13.93
CA MET A 1 13.20 5.91 -13.45
C MET A 1 12.91 5.84 -11.96
N ILE A 2 12.12 4.86 -11.53
CA ILE A 2 11.83 4.65 -10.11
C ILE A 2 12.98 3.86 -9.48
N LYS A 3 13.48 4.35 -8.36
CA LYS A 3 14.57 3.69 -7.62
C LYS A 3 14.21 3.47 -6.15
N LYS A 4 13.83 4.53 -5.43
CA LYS A 4 13.49 4.44 -4.00
C LYS A 4 12.00 4.38 -3.80
N VAL A 5 11.52 3.33 -3.14
CA VAL A 5 10.10 3.06 -2.92
C VAL A 5 9.82 2.91 -1.43
N LEU A 6 8.86 3.66 -0.92
CA LEU A 6 8.34 3.49 0.43
C LEU A 6 7.07 2.65 0.39
N VAL A 7 7.07 1.55 1.12
CA VAL A 7 5.91 0.65 1.26
C VAL A 7 5.25 0.94 2.59
N ILE A 8 4.02 1.45 2.54
CA ILE A 8 3.26 1.86 3.73
C ILE A 8 2.07 0.93 3.92
N ASN A 9 1.95 0.38 5.13
CA ASN A 9 0.88 -0.51 5.51
C ASN A 9 0.12 0.03 6.72
N GLY A 10 -1.20 0.06 6.62
CA GLY A 10 -2.09 0.61 7.63
C GLY A 10 -2.50 -0.36 8.73
N PRO A 11 -3.60 -0.03 9.43
CA PRO A 11 -4.02 -0.74 10.63
C PRO A 11 -4.37 -2.20 10.37
N ASN A 12 -4.07 -3.03 11.34
CA ASN A 12 -4.36 -4.47 11.38
C ASN A 12 -3.53 -5.31 10.39
N LEU A 13 -2.70 -4.70 9.55
CA LEU A 13 -1.83 -5.47 8.64
C LEU A 13 -0.70 -6.16 9.42
N ASN A 14 -0.34 -5.66 10.59
CA ASN A 14 0.56 -6.36 11.51
C ASN A 14 -0.05 -7.67 12.05
N MET A 15 -1.37 -7.84 11.92
CA MET A 15 -2.07 -9.04 12.39
C MET A 15 -2.34 -10.06 11.26
N LEU A 16 -1.75 -9.88 10.10
CA LEU A 16 -1.85 -10.86 9.02
C LEU A 16 -1.33 -12.23 9.48
N GLY A 17 -1.98 -13.29 9.00
CA GLY A 17 -1.80 -14.65 9.50
C GLY A 17 -2.89 -15.06 10.51
N LYS A 18 -3.54 -14.08 11.15
CA LYS A 18 -4.64 -14.28 12.10
C LYS A 18 -5.98 -13.72 11.59
N ARG A 19 -6.00 -13.17 10.38
CA ARG A 19 -7.20 -12.61 9.75
C ARG A 19 -7.83 -13.65 8.80
N PRO A 20 -9.11 -13.47 8.40
CA PRO A 20 -9.77 -14.43 7.51
C PRO A 20 -8.99 -14.66 6.22
N LYS A 21 -8.59 -15.90 5.98
CA LYS A 21 -7.72 -16.27 4.83
C LYS A 21 -8.36 -16.00 3.48
N GLU A 22 -9.69 -16.08 3.41
CA GLU A 22 -10.44 -15.84 2.16
C GLU A 22 -10.24 -14.42 1.62
N HIS A 23 -10.02 -13.42 2.51
CA HIS A 23 -9.80 -12.02 2.12
C HIS A 23 -8.33 -11.64 2.09
N TYR A 24 -7.54 -12.16 3.04
CA TYR A 24 -6.20 -11.65 3.31
C TYR A 24 -5.07 -12.65 3.02
N GLY A 25 -5.42 -13.91 2.71
CA GLY A 25 -4.42 -14.95 2.52
C GLY A 25 -3.86 -15.49 3.83
N SER A 26 -2.80 -16.28 3.73
CA SER A 26 -2.21 -16.97 4.89
C SER A 26 -0.85 -16.40 5.31
N LEU A 27 -0.25 -15.50 4.52
CA LEU A 27 1.07 -14.95 4.83
C LEU A 27 0.99 -13.87 5.89
N THR A 28 2.03 -13.78 6.70
CA THR A 28 2.23 -12.63 7.60
C THR A 28 2.72 -11.43 6.80
N LEU A 29 2.70 -10.24 7.43
CA LEU A 29 3.23 -9.04 6.78
C LEU A 29 4.73 -9.18 6.49
N ASP A 30 5.50 -9.76 7.45
CA ASP A 30 6.93 -9.97 7.23
C ASP A 30 7.20 -10.90 6.04
N GLU A 31 6.38 -11.94 5.88
CA GLU A 31 6.51 -12.84 4.74
C GLU A 31 6.17 -12.13 3.42
N ILE A 32 5.18 -11.26 3.42
CA ILE A 32 4.85 -10.43 2.23
C ILE A 32 6.01 -9.48 1.92
N ASN A 33 6.55 -8.81 2.93
CA ASN A 33 7.70 -7.92 2.74
C ASN A 33 8.89 -8.68 2.14
N ASN A 34 9.15 -9.89 2.61
CA ASN A 34 10.22 -10.74 2.08
C ASN A 34 9.99 -11.11 0.60
N LEU A 35 8.73 -11.42 0.23
CA LEU A 35 8.40 -11.66 -1.17
C LEU A 35 8.66 -10.44 -2.05
N MET A 36 8.33 -9.24 -1.56
CA MET A 36 8.60 -8.00 -2.28
C MET A 36 10.10 -7.80 -2.48
N ILE A 37 10.89 -8.05 -1.43
CA ILE A 37 12.35 -7.95 -1.48
C ILE A 37 12.91 -8.92 -2.52
N GLN A 38 12.41 -10.16 -2.56
CA GLN A 38 12.87 -11.17 -3.53
C GLN A 38 12.57 -10.80 -4.98
N ASN A 39 11.54 -9.97 -5.20
CA ASN A 39 11.07 -9.61 -6.54
C ASN A 39 11.40 -8.17 -6.94
N LYS A 40 12.08 -7.42 -6.10
CA LYS A 40 12.27 -5.98 -6.28
C LYS A 40 13.22 -5.58 -7.42
N GLY A 41 14.06 -6.50 -7.89
CA GLY A 41 15.07 -6.14 -8.87
C GLY A 41 16.01 -5.06 -8.33
N ASN A 42 16.12 -3.95 -9.06
CA ASN A 42 16.99 -2.83 -8.69
C ASN A 42 16.29 -1.77 -7.81
N LEU A 43 15.04 -2.01 -7.42
CA LEU A 43 14.33 -1.09 -6.53
C LEU A 43 14.93 -1.17 -5.12
N ASP A 44 14.95 -0.02 -4.45
CA ASP A 44 15.36 0.10 -3.05
C ASP A 44 14.10 0.30 -2.23
N LEU A 45 13.73 -0.69 -1.42
CA LEU A 45 12.48 -0.70 -0.67
C LEU A 45 12.70 -0.37 0.79
N GLU A 46 11.88 0.53 1.34
CA GLU A 46 11.74 0.72 2.78
C GLU A 46 10.29 0.43 3.16
N PHE A 47 10.08 -0.14 4.34
CA PHE A 47 8.77 -0.58 4.83
C PHE A 47 8.38 0.17 6.09
N PHE A 48 7.11 0.53 6.18
CA PHE A 48 6.53 1.16 7.37
C PHE A 48 5.13 0.61 7.60
N GLN A 49 4.80 0.27 8.84
CA GLN A 49 3.46 -0.16 9.24
C GLN A 49 3.04 0.58 10.50
N SER A 50 1.79 1.03 10.54
CA SER A 50 1.23 1.64 11.76
C SER A 50 -0.28 1.48 11.79
N ASN A 51 -0.83 1.37 12.99
CA ASN A 51 -2.26 1.45 13.23
C ASN A 51 -2.73 2.90 13.42
N CYS A 52 -1.81 3.84 13.51
CA CYS A 52 -2.11 5.25 13.82
C CYS A 52 -2.19 6.07 12.54
N GLU A 53 -3.34 6.69 12.29
CA GLU A 53 -3.56 7.55 11.13
C GLU A 53 -2.54 8.68 11.04
N GLY A 54 -2.26 9.36 12.16
CA GLY A 54 -1.30 10.45 12.20
C GLY A 54 0.12 10.02 11.86
N LYS A 55 0.53 8.83 12.30
CA LYS A 55 1.85 8.30 11.96
C LYS A 55 1.96 7.97 10.48
N LEU A 56 0.89 7.46 9.87
CA LEU A 56 0.85 7.20 8.43
C LEU A 56 0.95 8.51 7.64
N VAL A 57 0.23 9.53 8.04
CA VAL A 57 0.28 10.87 7.43
C VAL A 57 1.70 11.43 7.51
N THR A 58 2.32 11.36 8.68
CA THR A 58 3.68 11.87 8.92
C THR A 58 4.70 11.15 8.03
N GLU A 59 4.55 9.83 7.88
CA GLU A 59 5.46 9.03 7.04
C GLU A 59 5.33 9.42 5.57
N ILE A 60 4.12 9.66 5.09
CA ILE A 60 3.89 10.15 3.72
C ILE A 60 4.56 11.52 3.53
N GLN A 61 4.43 12.41 4.53
CA GLN A 61 5.06 13.73 4.48
C GLN A 61 6.58 13.63 4.40
N PHE A 62 7.18 12.72 5.16
CA PHE A 62 8.63 12.50 5.11
C PHE A 62 9.10 11.92 3.78
N ALA A 63 8.21 11.28 3.02
CA ALA A 63 8.55 10.72 1.72
C ALA A 63 8.76 11.79 0.64
N VAL A 64 8.21 12.98 0.83
CA VAL A 64 8.33 14.09 -0.14
C VAL A 64 9.79 14.43 -0.35
N ASN A 65 10.24 14.46 -1.60
CA ASN A 65 11.62 14.71 -2.01
C ASN A 65 12.63 13.64 -1.54
N LYS A 66 12.18 12.52 -0.99
CA LYS A 66 13.06 11.46 -0.49
C LYS A 66 12.86 10.14 -1.24
N PHE A 67 11.63 9.85 -1.65
CA PHE A 67 11.28 8.62 -2.36
C PHE A 67 10.72 8.96 -3.75
N ASP A 68 10.90 8.05 -4.69
CA ASP A 68 10.39 8.19 -6.06
C ASP A 68 8.96 7.67 -6.17
N ALA A 69 8.59 6.73 -5.31
CA ALA A 69 7.26 6.12 -5.33
C ALA A 69 6.82 5.70 -3.93
N ILE A 70 5.50 5.61 -3.76
CA ILE A 70 4.86 5.02 -2.58
C ILE A 70 3.98 3.87 -3.06
N ILE A 71 4.12 2.71 -2.41
CA ILE A 71 3.12 1.64 -2.45
C ILE A 71 2.39 1.72 -1.12
N ILE A 72 1.07 1.91 -1.16
CA ILE A 72 0.29 2.07 0.07
C ILE A 72 -0.90 1.12 0.13
N ASN A 73 -1.00 0.40 1.25
CA ASN A 73 -2.21 -0.28 1.66
C ASN A 73 -2.72 0.40 2.92
N PRO A 74 -3.66 1.35 2.79
CA PRO A 74 -4.15 2.09 3.96
C PRO A 74 -5.08 1.25 4.85
N ALA A 75 -5.43 0.03 4.43
CA ALA A 75 -6.36 -0.85 5.12
C ALA A 75 -7.70 -0.13 5.35
N ALA A 76 -8.25 -0.18 6.56
CA ALA A 76 -9.56 0.43 6.85
C ALA A 76 -9.58 1.95 6.62
N TYR A 77 -8.45 2.63 6.74
CA TYR A 77 -8.40 4.08 6.50
C TYR A 77 -8.69 4.46 5.05
N THR A 78 -8.63 3.52 4.11
CA THR A 78 -9.07 3.72 2.73
C THR A 78 -10.49 4.30 2.67
N HIS A 79 -11.35 3.87 3.61
CA HIS A 79 -12.78 4.16 3.61
C HIS A 79 -13.16 5.34 4.48
N THR A 80 -12.21 5.91 5.23
CA THR A 80 -12.51 6.93 6.25
C THR A 80 -11.55 8.12 6.26
N SER A 81 -10.31 7.97 5.76
CA SER A 81 -9.28 8.98 6.02
C SER A 81 -9.12 9.96 4.86
N VAL A 82 -9.72 11.13 5.02
CA VAL A 82 -9.43 12.29 4.17
C VAL A 82 -8.00 12.78 4.43
N SER A 83 -7.49 12.63 5.66
CA SER A 83 -6.12 13.06 6.00
C SER A 83 -5.06 12.30 5.19
N ILE A 84 -5.22 11.00 5.01
CA ILE A 84 -4.30 10.21 4.17
C ILE A 84 -4.44 10.62 2.70
N HIS A 85 -5.68 10.83 2.23
CA HIS A 85 -5.93 11.37 0.89
C HIS A 85 -5.14 12.66 0.66
N ASP A 86 -5.26 13.61 1.59
CA ASP A 86 -4.61 14.91 1.46
C ASP A 86 -3.08 14.80 1.49
N ALA A 87 -2.54 13.93 2.35
CA ALA A 87 -1.10 13.69 2.41
C ALA A 87 -0.57 13.11 1.09
N LEU A 88 -1.29 12.16 0.50
CA LEU A 88 -0.91 11.57 -0.77
C LEU A 88 -0.93 12.59 -1.92
N GLU A 89 -1.86 13.55 -1.89
CA GLU A 89 -1.88 14.63 -2.89
C GLU A 89 -0.62 15.47 -2.88
N ILE A 90 0.00 15.63 -1.72
CA ILE A 90 1.24 16.42 -1.58
C ILE A 90 2.43 15.68 -2.17
N PHE A 91 2.43 14.36 -2.10
CA PHE A 91 3.51 13.54 -2.66
C PHE A 91 3.38 13.50 -4.18
N ASP A 92 4.35 14.03 -4.90
CA ASP A 92 4.30 14.17 -6.36
C ASP A 92 4.96 13.03 -7.13
N GLY A 93 5.49 12.01 -6.45
CA GLY A 93 5.99 10.79 -7.08
C GLY A 93 4.88 9.82 -7.47
N VAL A 94 5.27 8.65 -7.94
CA VAL A 94 4.31 7.59 -8.34
C VAL A 94 3.65 7.01 -7.09
N LYS A 95 2.34 6.86 -7.12
CA LYS A 95 1.54 6.33 -6.00
C LYS A 95 0.74 5.12 -6.46
N VAL A 96 0.95 4.00 -5.79
CA VAL A 96 0.29 2.74 -6.09
C VAL A 96 -0.53 2.31 -4.89
N GLU A 97 -1.84 2.19 -5.06
CA GLU A 97 -2.75 1.67 -4.04
C GLU A 97 -2.79 0.15 -4.13
N VAL A 98 -2.70 -0.53 -2.98
CA VAL A 98 -2.72 -2.00 -2.90
C VAL A 98 -3.70 -2.45 -1.83
N HIS A 99 -4.46 -3.50 -2.13
CA HIS A 99 -5.31 -4.19 -1.16
C HIS A 99 -5.17 -5.70 -1.36
N LEU A 100 -5.09 -6.45 -0.26
CA LEU A 100 -5.08 -7.91 -0.30
C LEU A 100 -6.44 -8.45 -0.72
N SER A 101 -7.52 -7.87 -0.19
CA SER A 101 -8.89 -8.28 -0.47
C SER A 101 -9.47 -7.52 -1.66
N ASP A 102 -10.53 -8.06 -2.22
CA ASP A 102 -11.34 -7.36 -3.22
C ASP A 102 -12.32 -6.43 -2.49
N VAL A 103 -11.85 -5.25 -2.11
CA VAL A 103 -12.59 -4.31 -1.26
C VAL A 103 -13.89 -3.84 -1.91
N ASP A 104 -13.94 -3.77 -3.24
CA ASP A 104 -15.12 -3.29 -3.96
C ASP A 104 -16.28 -4.31 -3.91
N ASN A 105 -15.99 -5.58 -3.63
CA ASN A 105 -16.97 -6.66 -3.59
C ASN A 105 -17.18 -7.23 -2.18
N ARG A 106 -16.84 -6.43 -1.15
CA ARG A 106 -17.06 -6.77 0.25
C ARG A 106 -18.27 -6.00 0.80
N ASP A 107 -18.19 -5.52 2.04
CA ASP A 107 -19.26 -4.80 2.72
C ASP A 107 -19.51 -3.42 2.05
N ASP A 108 -20.74 -2.92 2.11
CA ASP A 108 -21.11 -1.65 1.48
C ASP A 108 -20.25 -0.48 1.97
N PHE A 109 -19.89 -0.44 3.27
CA PHE A 109 -19.06 0.63 3.81
C PHE A 109 -17.64 0.63 3.23
N ARG A 110 -17.19 -0.49 2.64
CA ARG A 110 -15.86 -0.60 2.01
C ARG A 110 -15.85 -0.12 0.56
N LYS A 111 -17.00 0.26 0.01
CA LYS A 111 -17.08 0.79 -1.36
C LYS A 111 -16.63 2.24 -1.45
N ILE A 112 -16.65 2.97 -0.34
CA ILE A 112 -16.09 4.31 -0.27
C ILE A 112 -14.57 4.21 -0.27
N ASN A 113 -13.91 4.91 -1.17
CA ASN A 113 -12.45 4.88 -1.29
C ASN A 113 -11.93 6.29 -1.49
N PHE A 114 -11.27 6.83 -0.46
CA PHE A 114 -10.70 8.18 -0.49
C PHE A 114 -9.30 8.24 -1.10
N VAL A 115 -8.70 7.08 -1.40
CA VAL A 115 -7.28 6.99 -1.78
C VAL A 115 -7.11 6.82 -3.29
N ARG A 116 -8.04 6.12 -3.93
CA ARG A 116 -7.91 5.73 -5.35
C ARG A 116 -7.72 6.93 -6.28
N ASP A 117 -8.45 8.02 -6.04
CA ASP A 117 -8.42 9.19 -6.92
C ASP A 117 -7.08 9.94 -6.89
N VAL A 118 -6.29 9.76 -5.83
CA VAL A 118 -4.98 10.40 -5.69
C VAL A 118 -3.82 9.44 -5.96
N CYS A 119 -4.11 8.21 -6.36
CA CYS A 119 -3.11 7.22 -6.77
C CYS A 119 -3.12 7.03 -8.28
N ASP A 120 -1.97 6.65 -8.83
CA ASP A 120 -1.82 6.44 -10.27
C ASP A 120 -2.42 5.12 -10.73
N ILE A 121 -2.40 4.10 -9.88
CA ILE A 121 -2.92 2.77 -10.19
C ILE A 121 -3.30 2.03 -8.91
N THR A 122 -4.20 1.07 -9.04
CA THR A 122 -4.70 0.25 -7.93
C THR A 122 -4.61 -1.24 -8.29
N PHE A 123 -4.11 -2.04 -7.35
CA PHE A 123 -4.11 -3.50 -7.44
C PHE A 123 -4.85 -4.08 -6.25
N THR A 124 -5.88 -4.88 -6.50
CA THR A 124 -6.75 -5.43 -5.46
C THR A 124 -7.06 -6.90 -5.69
N GLY A 125 -7.42 -7.60 -4.61
CA GLY A 125 -8.11 -8.89 -4.68
C GLY A 125 -7.24 -10.10 -4.97
N LYS A 126 -5.93 -9.94 -5.08
CA LYS A 126 -5.01 -11.04 -5.38
C LYS A 126 -4.18 -11.45 -4.17
N LYS A 127 -4.58 -11.03 -2.96
CA LYS A 127 -3.83 -11.27 -1.72
C LYS A 127 -2.42 -10.70 -1.88
N GLU A 128 -1.37 -11.45 -1.51
CA GLU A 128 0.02 -11.00 -1.68
C GLU A 128 0.38 -10.68 -3.14
N GLY A 129 -0.33 -11.28 -4.09
CA GLY A 129 -0.13 -10.99 -5.52
C GLY A 129 -0.38 -9.53 -5.88
N SER A 130 -1.26 -8.82 -5.16
CA SER A 130 -1.48 -7.40 -5.37
C SER A 130 -0.23 -6.58 -5.08
N TYR A 131 0.53 -6.94 -4.04
CA TYR A 131 1.81 -6.28 -3.73
C TYR A 131 2.86 -6.58 -4.80
N LEU A 132 2.89 -7.80 -5.31
CA LEU A 132 3.84 -8.17 -6.37
C LEU A 132 3.50 -7.48 -7.68
N ASP A 133 2.22 -7.29 -7.98
CA ASP A 133 1.79 -6.51 -9.14
C ASP A 133 2.29 -5.06 -9.04
N ALA A 134 2.23 -4.47 -7.84
CA ALA A 134 2.74 -3.12 -7.60
C ALA A 134 4.26 -3.05 -7.85
N ILE A 135 5.02 -4.01 -7.34
CA ILE A 135 6.47 -4.10 -7.58
C ILE A 135 6.76 -4.19 -9.08
N ASN A 136 6.06 -5.07 -9.79
CA ASN A 136 6.27 -5.25 -11.22
C ASN A 136 5.90 -3.99 -12.01
N TYR A 137 4.84 -3.30 -11.61
CA TYR A 137 4.47 -2.03 -12.23
C TYR A 137 5.59 -1.00 -12.11
N LEU A 138 6.16 -0.83 -10.90
CA LEU A 138 7.23 0.15 -10.68
C LEU A 138 8.53 -0.25 -11.39
N LYS A 139 8.85 -1.53 -11.47
CA LYS A 139 10.04 -2.00 -12.19
C LYS A 139 10.00 -1.68 -13.68
N ASN A 140 8.81 -1.61 -14.26
CA ASN A 140 8.61 -1.41 -15.69
C ASN A 140 8.36 0.04 -16.11
N ILE A 141 8.28 0.96 -15.17
CA ILE A 141 8.20 2.39 -15.46
C ILE A 141 9.56 2.91 -15.92
N LYS A 142 9.56 3.63 -17.02
CA LYS A 142 10.76 4.23 -17.58
C LYS A 142 10.89 5.71 -17.27
#